data_5c975ac282baca9d7b511b80cb8662b2
#
_entry.id   5c975ac282baca9d7b511b80cb8662b2
#
_cell.length_a   1.000
_cell.length_b   1.000
_cell.length_c   1.000
_cell.angle_alpha   90.00
_cell.angle_beta   90.00
_cell.angle_gamma   90.00
#
_symmetry.space_group_name_H-M   'P 1'
#
loop_
_entity.id
_entity.type
_entity.pdbx_description
1 polymer ?
#
loop_
_entity_poly.entity_id
_entity_poly.type
_entity_poly.pdbx_seq_one_letter_code
_entity_poly.pdbx_strand_id
1 'polypeptide(L)'
;MDTETTTTTKPETYREMRQRHADEIGKFPMAFAFSEQQLDEACAELHAERSELAPLFAGAFVRRKDLSAWEEMEARHTAEMEAAMQRYGFALSAFMGAFADHETAYTCDAHDALASLGIVRRRGQAWIEAIPGDETRRALLDACRACEVPRWAVGA
;
A
#
# COMPACT_ATOMS: atom_id res chain seq x y z
N MET A 1 -13.72 15.83 -40.31
CA MET A 1 -12.43 16.09 -39.62
C MET A 1 -12.68 15.92 -38.13
N ASP A 2 -12.48 14.72 -37.66
CA ASP A 2 -12.67 14.40 -36.25
C ASP A 2 -11.43 14.80 -35.48
N THR A 3 -11.57 15.83 -34.66
CA THR A 3 -10.51 16.27 -33.77
C THR A 3 -10.54 15.34 -32.56
N GLU A 4 -9.77 14.26 -32.59
CA GLU A 4 -9.49 13.48 -31.40
C GLU A 4 -8.79 14.37 -30.37
N THR A 5 -9.57 14.85 -29.40
CA THR A 5 -9.01 15.49 -28.21
C THR A 5 -8.38 14.39 -27.37
N THR A 6 -7.10 14.12 -27.62
CA THR A 6 -6.29 13.26 -26.74
C THR A 6 -6.15 14.01 -25.40
N THR A 7 -7.05 13.73 -24.48
CA THR A 7 -6.91 14.18 -23.10
C THR A 7 -5.73 13.41 -22.52
N THR A 8 -4.55 14.01 -22.54
CA THR A 8 -3.36 13.46 -21.86
C THR A 8 -3.61 13.57 -20.37
N THR A 9 -4.27 12.58 -19.80
CA THR A 9 -4.47 12.50 -18.36
C THR A 9 -3.10 12.32 -17.72
N LYS A 10 -2.68 13.29 -16.92
CA LYS A 10 -1.43 13.20 -16.13
C LYS A 10 -1.43 11.90 -15.35
N PRO A 11 -0.33 11.12 -15.37
CA PRO A 11 -0.26 9.86 -14.61
C PRO A 11 -0.47 10.12 -13.12
N GLU A 12 -1.27 9.26 -12.47
CA GLU A 12 -1.52 9.31 -11.04
C GLU A 12 -0.22 9.24 -10.25
N THR A 13 -0.06 10.09 -9.25
CA THR A 13 1.08 10.09 -8.34
C THR A 13 0.90 9.07 -7.23
N TYR A 14 1.99 8.70 -6.54
CA TYR A 14 1.93 7.80 -5.38
C TYR A 14 0.97 8.34 -4.29
N ARG A 15 1.01 9.63 -4.01
CA ARG A 15 0.15 10.26 -3.01
C ARG A 15 -1.33 10.20 -3.40
N GLU A 16 -1.63 10.48 -4.67
CA GLU A 16 -3.00 10.42 -5.20
C GLU A 16 -3.55 8.98 -5.16
N MET A 17 -2.75 8.00 -5.54
CA MET A 17 -3.12 6.58 -5.46
C MET A 17 -3.37 6.14 -4.02
N ARG A 18 -2.48 6.47 -3.09
CA ARG A 18 -2.69 6.16 -1.66
C ARG A 18 -3.97 6.77 -1.12
N GLN A 19 -4.25 8.04 -1.48
CA GLN A 19 -5.48 8.69 -1.03
C GLN A 19 -6.70 8.01 -1.59
N ARG A 20 -6.70 7.69 -2.88
CA ARG A 20 -7.82 6.98 -3.52
C ARG A 20 -8.05 5.61 -2.89
N HIS A 21 -7.00 4.82 -2.68
CA HIS A 21 -7.12 3.52 -2.00
C HIS A 21 -7.65 3.67 -0.57
N ALA A 22 -7.17 4.64 0.19
CA ALA A 22 -7.65 4.92 1.54
C ALA A 22 -9.13 5.32 1.57
N ASP A 23 -9.57 6.14 0.62
CA ASP A 23 -10.96 6.56 0.47
C ASP A 23 -11.87 5.37 0.11
N GLU A 24 -11.41 4.46 -0.74
CA GLU A 24 -12.16 3.24 -1.07
C GLU A 24 -12.28 2.31 0.14
N ILE A 25 -11.19 2.10 0.88
CA ILE A 25 -11.19 1.33 2.12
C ILE A 25 -12.13 1.96 3.15
N GLY A 26 -12.07 3.28 3.31
CA GLY A 26 -12.93 4.02 4.24
C GLY A 26 -14.42 3.99 3.92
N LYS A 27 -14.78 3.73 2.67
CA LYS A 27 -16.18 3.56 2.21
C LYS A 27 -16.64 2.12 2.26
N PHE A 28 -15.74 1.17 2.47
CA PHE A 28 -16.10 -0.24 2.54
C PHE A 28 -16.89 -0.51 3.82
N PRO A 29 -17.98 -1.31 3.76
CA PRO A 29 -18.81 -1.60 4.94
C PRO A 29 -18.06 -2.50 5.93
N MET A 30 -17.35 -1.87 6.86
CA MET A 30 -16.62 -2.53 7.96
C MET A 30 -16.89 -1.81 9.27
N ALA A 31 -16.74 -2.52 10.38
CA ALA A 31 -16.83 -1.98 11.73
C ALA A 31 -15.65 -2.49 12.58
N PHE A 32 -15.33 -1.77 13.65
CA PHE A 32 -14.23 -2.11 14.54
C PHE A 32 -14.76 -2.52 15.91
N ALA A 33 -14.19 -3.58 16.47
CA ALA A 33 -14.52 -4.06 17.81
C ALA A 33 -13.29 -4.62 18.51
N PHE A 34 -13.05 -4.15 19.73
CA PHE A 34 -11.97 -4.60 20.61
C PHE A 34 -12.49 -5.14 21.95
N SER A 35 -13.81 -5.23 22.09
CA SER A 35 -14.52 -5.80 23.24
C SER A 35 -15.83 -6.45 22.81
N GLU A 36 -16.43 -7.26 23.69
CA GLU A 36 -17.72 -7.89 23.44
C GLU A 36 -18.83 -6.87 23.18
N GLN A 37 -18.85 -5.77 23.96
CA GLN A 37 -19.82 -4.70 23.77
C GLN A 37 -19.67 -4.05 22.39
N GLN A 38 -18.44 -3.73 21.99
CA GLN A 38 -18.16 -3.16 20.67
C GLN A 38 -18.48 -4.12 19.53
N LEU A 39 -18.37 -5.44 19.77
CA LEU A 39 -18.79 -6.44 18.80
C LEU A 39 -20.31 -6.42 18.59
N ASP A 40 -21.09 -6.24 19.65
CA ASP A 40 -22.55 -6.07 19.52
C ASP A 40 -22.92 -4.77 18.78
N GLU A 41 -22.18 -3.68 19.05
CA GLU A 41 -22.34 -2.42 18.33
C GLU A 41 -21.98 -2.57 16.84
N ALA A 42 -20.89 -3.29 16.52
CA ALA A 42 -20.47 -3.60 15.15
C ALA A 42 -21.53 -4.45 14.41
N CYS A 43 -22.14 -5.42 15.09
CA CYS A 43 -23.25 -6.19 14.54
C CYS A 43 -24.45 -5.30 14.17
N ALA A 44 -24.78 -4.36 15.03
CA ALA A 44 -25.86 -3.40 14.78
C ALA A 44 -25.54 -2.46 13.61
N GLU A 45 -24.29 -1.94 13.55
CA GLU A 45 -23.83 -1.06 12.48
C GLU A 45 -23.86 -1.76 11.12
N LEU A 46 -23.37 -3.00 11.06
CA LEU A 46 -23.31 -3.79 9.82
C LEU A 46 -24.64 -4.50 9.49
N HIS A 47 -25.67 -4.37 10.34
CA HIS A 47 -26.94 -5.08 10.20
C HIS A 47 -26.73 -6.59 9.99
N ALA A 48 -25.91 -7.21 10.84
CA ALA A 48 -25.52 -8.61 10.76
C ALA A 48 -25.47 -9.25 12.14
N GLU A 49 -25.67 -10.56 12.22
CA GLU A 49 -25.44 -11.33 13.43
C GLU A 49 -23.94 -11.64 13.59
N ARG A 50 -23.50 -11.97 14.82
CA ARG A 50 -22.07 -12.31 15.08
C ARG A 50 -21.56 -13.44 14.19
N SER A 51 -22.39 -14.45 13.89
CA SER A 51 -22.06 -15.57 13.00
C SER A 51 -21.84 -15.16 11.54
N GLU A 52 -22.38 -14.01 11.15
CA GLU A 52 -22.27 -13.45 9.80
C GLU A 52 -21.06 -12.52 9.64
N LEU A 53 -20.33 -12.24 10.72
CA LEU A 53 -19.12 -11.43 10.68
C LEU A 53 -17.89 -12.28 10.40
N ALA A 54 -16.92 -11.69 9.68
CA ALA A 54 -15.60 -12.22 9.46
C ALA A 54 -14.56 -11.19 9.89
N PRO A 55 -13.51 -11.58 10.65
CA PRO A 55 -12.41 -10.69 10.97
C PRO A 55 -11.52 -10.47 9.73
N LEU A 56 -11.02 -9.25 9.55
CA LEU A 56 -10.05 -8.90 8.50
C LEU A 56 -8.64 -8.73 9.08
N PHE A 57 -8.48 -7.68 9.88
CA PHE A 57 -7.23 -7.32 10.55
C PHE A 57 -7.56 -6.73 11.92
N ALA A 58 -6.58 -6.35 12.71
CA ALA A 58 -6.72 -5.94 14.12
C ALA A 58 -8.03 -5.21 14.46
N GLY A 59 -9.03 -5.96 14.93
CA GLY A 59 -10.32 -5.43 15.36
C GLY A 59 -11.32 -5.05 14.26
N ALA A 60 -10.95 -5.17 12.98
CA ALA A 60 -11.85 -4.90 11.85
C ALA A 60 -12.68 -6.13 11.49
N PHE A 61 -13.97 -5.92 11.27
CA PHE A 61 -14.94 -6.94 10.89
C PHE A 61 -15.74 -6.49 9.67
N VAL A 62 -16.03 -7.44 8.79
CA VAL A 62 -16.95 -7.29 7.65
C VAL A 62 -17.98 -8.39 7.68
N ARG A 63 -19.07 -8.22 6.93
CA ARG A 63 -19.99 -9.34 6.73
C ARG A 63 -19.34 -10.39 5.83
N ARG A 64 -19.53 -11.67 6.17
CA ARG A 64 -18.97 -12.78 5.36
C ARG A 64 -19.34 -12.69 3.88
N LYS A 65 -20.54 -12.19 3.57
CA LYS A 65 -21.00 -12.00 2.20
C LYS A 65 -20.22 -10.92 1.43
N ASP A 66 -19.56 -10.00 2.13
CA ASP A 66 -18.77 -8.90 1.53
C ASP A 66 -17.27 -9.24 1.44
N LEU A 67 -16.85 -10.40 1.98
CA LEU A 67 -15.44 -10.79 2.04
C LEU A 67 -14.81 -10.89 0.65
N SER A 68 -15.52 -11.47 -0.33
CA SER A 68 -15.03 -11.57 -1.71
C SER A 68 -14.80 -10.19 -2.33
N ALA A 69 -15.70 -9.24 -2.10
CA ALA A 69 -15.56 -7.87 -2.59
C ALA A 69 -14.36 -7.15 -1.94
N TRP A 70 -14.10 -7.43 -0.66
CA TRP A 70 -12.90 -6.94 0.03
C TRP A 70 -11.61 -7.50 -0.62
N GLU A 71 -11.55 -8.81 -0.80
CA GLU A 71 -10.40 -9.50 -1.42
C GLU A 71 -10.14 -9.01 -2.84
N GLU A 72 -11.19 -8.80 -3.63
CA GLU A 72 -11.08 -8.23 -4.99
C GLU A 72 -10.54 -6.79 -4.97
N MET A 73 -10.99 -5.96 -4.03
CA MET A 73 -10.48 -4.60 -3.86
C MET A 73 -8.99 -4.60 -3.48
N GLU A 74 -8.59 -5.43 -2.50
CA GLU A 74 -7.18 -5.54 -2.10
C GLU A 74 -6.28 -6.05 -3.24
N ALA A 75 -6.74 -7.06 -3.97
CA ALA A 75 -6.00 -7.59 -5.12
C ALA A 75 -5.83 -6.53 -6.23
N ARG A 76 -6.85 -5.74 -6.49
CA ARG A 76 -6.79 -4.63 -7.44
C ARG A 76 -5.82 -3.54 -6.97
N HIS A 77 -5.90 -3.12 -5.70
CA HIS A 77 -4.98 -2.13 -5.13
C HIS A 77 -3.52 -2.59 -5.24
N THR A 78 -3.27 -3.87 -4.95
CA THR A 78 -1.93 -4.47 -5.07
C THR A 78 -1.44 -4.43 -6.52
N ALA A 79 -2.27 -4.85 -7.48
CA ALA A 79 -1.90 -4.85 -8.89
C ALA A 79 -1.66 -3.43 -9.43
N GLU A 80 -2.46 -2.45 -9.04
CA GLU A 80 -2.27 -1.05 -9.40
C GLU A 80 -0.95 -0.49 -8.86
N MET A 81 -0.61 -0.80 -7.61
CA MET A 81 0.66 -0.39 -6.99
C MET A 81 1.84 -1.05 -7.71
N GLU A 82 1.81 -2.34 -7.95
CA GLU A 82 2.87 -3.07 -8.66
C GLU A 82 3.12 -2.50 -10.07
N ALA A 83 2.05 -2.23 -10.81
CA ALA A 83 2.16 -1.63 -12.15
C ALA A 83 2.72 -0.20 -12.10
N ALA A 84 2.28 0.61 -11.15
CA ALA A 84 2.73 1.99 -11.00
C ALA A 84 4.22 2.07 -10.57
N MET A 85 4.68 1.14 -9.73
CA MET A 85 6.08 1.07 -9.28
C MET A 85 7.08 0.80 -10.42
N GLN A 86 6.64 0.35 -11.58
CA GLN A 86 7.50 0.22 -12.77
C GLN A 86 7.87 1.59 -13.39
N ARG A 87 7.17 2.65 -13.03
CA ARG A 87 7.46 4.01 -13.47
C ARG A 87 8.43 4.69 -12.50
N TYR A 88 9.58 5.14 -13.00
CA TYR A 88 10.63 5.77 -12.18
C TYR A 88 10.10 6.87 -11.26
N GLY A 89 9.35 7.83 -11.79
CA GLY A 89 8.84 8.96 -11.00
C GLY A 89 7.86 8.57 -9.90
N PHE A 90 7.01 7.57 -10.16
CA PHE A 90 6.12 7.02 -9.14
C PHE A 90 6.93 6.28 -8.07
N ALA A 91 7.83 5.39 -8.47
CA ALA A 91 8.67 4.62 -7.57
C ALA A 91 9.55 5.52 -6.69
N LEU A 92 10.17 6.54 -7.27
CA LEU A 92 10.97 7.53 -6.51
C LEU A 92 10.14 8.18 -5.41
N SER A 93 8.96 8.68 -5.76
CA SER A 93 8.03 9.31 -4.80
C SER A 93 7.56 8.32 -3.72
N ALA A 94 7.29 7.07 -4.11
CA ALA A 94 6.88 6.02 -3.18
C ALA A 94 7.99 5.69 -2.17
N PHE A 95 9.22 5.49 -2.63
CA PHE A 95 10.36 5.22 -1.74
C PHE A 95 10.65 6.39 -0.82
N MET A 96 10.66 7.61 -1.33
CA MET A 96 10.88 8.81 -0.50
C MET A 96 9.80 8.94 0.58
N GLY A 97 8.53 8.73 0.22
CA GLY A 97 7.42 8.75 1.15
C GLY A 97 7.54 7.68 2.23
N ALA A 98 7.82 6.43 1.84
CA ALA A 98 8.01 5.34 2.79
C ALA A 98 9.20 5.56 3.72
N PHE A 99 10.32 6.09 3.22
CA PHE A 99 11.48 6.41 4.05
C PHE A 99 11.18 7.51 5.08
N ALA A 100 10.40 8.52 4.71
CA ALA A 100 9.96 9.55 5.63
C ALA A 100 8.99 9.01 6.69
N ASP A 101 7.98 8.24 6.28
CA ASP A 101 6.97 7.68 7.17
C ASP A 101 7.55 6.72 8.23
N HIS A 102 8.65 6.03 7.89
CA HIS A 102 9.32 5.05 8.76
C HIS A 102 10.65 5.56 9.35
N GLU A 103 10.93 6.86 9.26
CA GLU A 103 12.16 7.48 9.79
C GLU A 103 13.44 6.74 9.39
N THR A 104 13.50 6.21 8.18
CA THR A 104 14.55 5.29 7.71
C THR A 104 15.94 5.95 7.70
N ALA A 105 16.02 7.26 7.49
CA ALA A 105 17.29 8.01 7.57
C ALA A 105 17.88 7.96 8.98
N TYR A 106 17.02 7.97 10.02
CA TYR A 106 17.45 7.92 11.42
C TYR A 106 17.75 6.49 11.89
N THR A 107 16.87 5.54 11.56
CA THR A 107 17.00 4.13 12.00
C THR A 107 18.02 3.36 11.18
N CYS A 108 18.28 3.78 9.95
CA CYS A 108 19.06 3.03 8.93
C CYS A 108 18.50 1.61 8.67
N ASP A 109 17.22 1.39 8.98
CA ASP A 109 16.50 0.14 8.70
C ASP A 109 15.40 0.40 7.68
N ALA A 110 15.56 -0.18 6.50
CA ALA A 110 14.61 -0.04 5.40
C ALA A 110 13.49 -1.09 5.41
N HIS A 111 13.46 -2.00 6.40
CA HIS A 111 12.53 -3.13 6.42
C HIS A 111 11.06 -2.68 6.34
N ASP A 112 10.62 -1.91 7.32
CA ASP A 112 9.21 -1.50 7.40
C ASP A 112 8.81 -0.58 6.25
N ALA A 113 9.71 0.31 5.84
CA ALA A 113 9.48 1.20 4.71
C ALA A 113 9.25 0.42 3.40
N LEU A 114 10.12 -0.52 3.08
CA LEU A 114 10.01 -1.29 1.83
C LEU A 114 8.89 -2.33 1.89
N ALA A 115 8.68 -2.95 3.04
CA ALA A 115 7.56 -3.86 3.26
C ALA A 115 6.20 -3.15 3.11
N SER A 116 6.08 -1.89 3.54
CA SER A 116 4.85 -1.09 3.39
C SER A 116 4.48 -0.83 1.92
N LEU A 117 5.45 -0.90 1.02
CA LEU A 117 5.26 -0.79 -0.43
C LEU A 117 5.00 -2.16 -1.11
N GLY A 118 4.83 -3.23 -0.33
CA GLY A 118 4.59 -4.58 -0.84
C GLY A 118 5.85 -5.29 -1.34
N ILE A 119 7.05 -4.75 -1.09
CA ILE A 119 8.30 -5.39 -1.50
C ILE A 119 8.62 -6.52 -0.52
N VAL A 120 8.73 -7.72 -1.04
CA VAL A 120 9.06 -8.92 -0.28
C VAL A 120 10.43 -9.43 -0.70
N ARG A 121 11.28 -9.73 0.27
CA ARG A 121 12.59 -10.32 0.02
C ARG A 121 12.72 -11.70 0.67
N ARG A 122 13.57 -12.54 0.08
CA ARG A 122 13.95 -13.83 0.67
C ARG A 122 14.93 -13.59 1.81
N ARG A 123 15.01 -14.56 2.74
CA ARG A 123 16.02 -14.51 3.82
C ARG A 123 17.42 -14.44 3.23
N GLY A 124 18.21 -13.44 3.66
CA GLY A 124 19.57 -13.20 3.18
C GLY A 124 19.71 -12.48 1.85
N GLN A 125 18.59 -12.15 1.18
CA GLN A 125 18.57 -11.34 -0.03
C GLN A 125 18.68 -9.85 0.33
N ALA A 126 19.45 -9.08 -0.42
CA ALA A 126 19.46 -7.62 -0.30
C ALA A 126 18.15 -7.03 -0.82
N TRP A 127 17.71 -5.89 -0.27
CA TRP A 127 16.49 -5.23 -0.73
C TRP A 127 16.55 -4.82 -2.20
N ILE A 128 17.69 -4.29 -2.63
CA ILE A 128 17.90 -3.89 -4.03
C ILE A 128 17.74 -5.05 -5.02
N GLU A 129 18.11 -6.26 -4.60
CA GLU A 129 17.97 -7.48 -5.41
C GLU A 129 16.51 -7.96 -5.48
N ALA A 130 15.71 -7.66 -4.45
CA ALA A 130 14.29 -8.02 -4.40
C ALA A 130 13.42 -7.17 -5.33
N ILE A 131 13.93 -6.03 -5.78
CA ILE A 131 13.19 -5.07 -6.61
C ILE A 131 13.30 -5.46 -8.08
N PRO A 132 12.18 -5.73 -8.76
CA PRO A 132 12.17 -6.01 -10.19
C PRO A 132 12.37 -4.72 -11.00
N GLY A 133 13.14 -4.82 -12.08
CA GLY A 133 13.32 -3.74 -13.05
C GLY A 133 14.38 -2.70 -12.65
N ASP A 134 15.15 -2.27 -13.65
CA ASP A 134 16.28 -1.37 -13.45
C ASP A 134 15.83 0.06 -13.11
N GLU A 135 14.72 0.52 -13.67
CA GLU A 135 14.16 1.84 -13.38
C GLU A 135 13.70 1.95 -11.93
N THR A 136 13.07 0.90 -11.39
CA THR A 136 12.63 0.87 -9.99
C THR A 136 13.83 0.79 -9.04
N ARG A 137 14.86 0.01 -9.38
CA ARG A 137 16.12 -0.02 -8.62
C ARG A 137 16.83 1.32 -8.62
N ARG A 138 16.89 2.00 -9.77
CA ARG A 138 17.44 3.36 -9.88
C ARG A 138 16.66 4.32 -8.99
N ALA A 139 15.34 4.27 -9.00
CA ALA A 139 14.48 5.08 -8.15
C ALA A 139 14.77 4.86 -6.65
N LEU A 140 14.98 3.61 -6.22
CA LEU A 140 15.37 3.31 -4.83
C LEU A 140 16.70 3.96 -4.45
N LEU A 141 17.73 3.84 -5.30
CA LEU A 141 19.04 4.43 -5.02
C LEU A 141 19.00 5.97 -5.01
N ASP A 142 18.20 6.57 -5.87
CA ASP A 142 18.00 8.02 -5.88
C ASP A 142 17.18 8.50 -4.68
N ALA A 143 16.20 7.72 -4.21
CA ALA A 143 15.48 7.96 -2.96
C ALA A 143 16.42 7.89 -1.74
N CYS A 144 17.31 6.89 -1.69
CA CYS A 144 18.34 6.81 -0.65
C CYS A 144 19.18 8.08 -0.58
N ARG A 145 19.60 8.60 -1.72
CA ARG A 145 20.37 9.84 -1.79
C ARG A 145 19.54 11.05 -1.34
N ALA A 146 18.32 11.17 -1.83
CA ALA A 146 17.44 12.30 -1.53
C ALA A 146 17.01 12.36 -0.06
N CYS A 147 16.85 11.20 0.58
CA CYS A 147 16.41 11.07 1.96
C CYS A 147 17.57 10.81 2.96
N GLU A 148 18.82 10.88 2.52
CA GLU A 148 20.01 10.62 3.35
C GLU A 148 20.01 9.22 3.99
N VAL A 149 19.37 8.25 3.34
CA VAL A 149 19.39 6.84 3.75
C VAL A 149 20.67 6.20 3.21
N PRO A 150 21.51 5.59 4.05
CA PRO A 150 22.75 4.98 3.56
C PRO A 150 22.44 3.79 2.65
N ARG A 151 23.17 3.70 1.51
CA ARG A 151 22.92 2.67 0.50
C ARG A 151 23.04 1.25 1.04
N TRP A 152 23.92 1.01 2.01
CA TRP A 152 24.05 -0.29 2.65
C TRP A 152 22.75 -0.75 3.36
N ALA A 153 21.88 0.18 3.79
CA ALA A 153 20.58 -0.16 4.39
C ALA A 153 19.65 -0.90 3.40
N VAL A 154 19.88 -0.73 2.11
CA VAL A 154 19.17 -1.45 1.04
C VAL A 154 20.06 -2.50 0.35
N GLY A 155 21.28 -2.68 0.80
CA GLY A 155 22.23 -3.68 0.30
C GLY A 155 22.92 -3.28 -1.00
N ALA A 156 23.14 -1.99 -1.21
CA ALA A 156 23.81 -1.44 -2.39
C ALA A 156 25.14 -0.75 -2.05
#